data_b7a20c90e972a1c1fe960fd64df2f363
#
_entry.id   b7a20c90e972a1c1fe960fd64df2f363
#
_cell.length_a   1.000
_cell.length_b   1.000
_cell.length_c   1.000
_cell.angle_alpha   90.00
_cell.angle_beta   90.00
_cell.angle_gamma   90.00
#
_symmetry.space_group_name_H-M   'P 1'
#
loop_
_entity.id
_entity.type
_entity.pdbx_description
1 polymer ?
#
loop_
_entity_poly.entity_id
_entity_poly.type
_entity_poly.pdbx_seq_one_letter_code
_entity_poly.pdbx_strand_id
1 'polypeptide(L)'
;MTDRPGLKRRLHILIASLISLTFILIIARLAIPGTPVTRVNVWGIVVCIKAAVFLTYQVLTIYKDRFKRWASPKAYMVLDIIDTVFWFALFIISILGASGGSSAGSKALGAIVAILSLVLCGVVGFLSFLCVQDYRHFKVHGVTLAATKSVGDEETV
;
A
#
# COMPACT_ATOMS: atom_id res chain seq x y z
N MET A 1 -13.81 7.28 -19.68
CA MET A 1 -14.23 7.46 -18.27
C MET A 1 -13.71 6.26 -17.48
N THR A 2 -12.84 6.49 -16.50
CA THR A 2 -12.13 5.39 -15.81
C THR A 2 -13.08 4.73 -14.81
N ASP A 3 -13.33 3.42 -14.95
CA ASP A 3 -14.11 2.62 -14.00
C ASP A 3 -13.45 2.62 -12.63
N ARG A 4 -13.88 3.55 -11.75
CA ARG A 4 -13.29 3.72 -10.42
C ARG A 4 -13.28 2.44 -9.56
N PRO A 5 -14.35 1.59 -9.54
CA PRO A 5 -14.31 0.33 -8.79
C PRO A 5 -13.32 -0.69 -9.38
N GLY A 6 -13.26 -0.80 -10.70
CA GLY A 6 -12.28 -1.66 -11.38
C GLY A 6 -10.84 -1.21 -11.19
N LEU A 7 -10.61 0.11 -11.23
CA LEU A 7 -9.30 0.69 -10.97
C LEU A 7 -8.82 0.39 -9.54
N LYS A 8 -9.66 0.61 -8.53
CA LYS A 8 -9.31 0.31 -7.13
C LYS A 8 -8.96 -1.17 -6.94
N ARG A 9 -9.73 -2.08 -7.53
CA ARG A 9 -9.43 -3.52 -7.48
C ARG A 9 -8.06 -3.85 -8.07
N ARG A 10 -7.74 -3.30 -9.23
CA ARG A 10 -6.41 -3.49 -9.87
C ARG A 10 -5.30 -2.92 -9.02
N LEU A 11 -5.49 -1.75 -8.42
CA LEU A 11 -4.52 -1.14 -7.50
C LEU A 11 -4.27 -2.02 -6.26
N HIS A 12 -5.31 -2.57 -5.63
CA HIS A 12 -5.15 -3.46 -4.49
C HIS A 12 -4.37 -4.74 -4.85
N ILE A 13 -4.63 -5.33 -6.01
CA ILE A 13 -3.90 -6.51 -6.50
C ILE A 13 -2.43 -6.15 -6.76
N LEU A 14 -2.17 -5.02 -7.38
CA LEU A 14 -0.82 -4.54 -7.65
C LEU A 14 -0.06 -4.26 -6.35
N ILE A 15 -0.68 -3.60 -5.37
CA ILE A 15 -0.10 -3.35 -4.06
C ILE A 15 0.22 -4.67 -3.34
N ALA A 16 -0.71 -5.65 -3.34
CA ALA A 16 -0.49 -6.97 -2.74
C ALA A 16 0.72 -7.68 -3.35
N SER A 17 0.82 -7.66 -4.68
CA SER A 17 1.95 -8.26 -5.41
C SER A 17 3.28 -7.60 -5.06
N LEU A 18 3.32 -6.26 -5.02
CA LEU A 18 4.51 -5.50 -4.69
C LEU A 18 4.94 -5.68 -3.23
N ILE A 19 4.00 -5.72 -2.27
CA ILE A 19 4.29 -6.00 -0.86
C ILE A 19 4.90 -7.40 -0.73
N SER A 20 4.31 -8.41 -1.37
CA SER A 20 4.82 -9.80 -1.35
C SER A 20 6.23 -9.88 -1.94
N LEU A 21 6.47 -9.21 -3.06
CA LEU A 21 7.79 -9.16 -3.70
C LEU A 21 8.83 -8.49 -2.77
N THR A 22 8.47 -7.35 -2.20
CA THR A 22 9.36 -6.62 -1.27
C THR A 22 9.70 -7.47 -0.04
N PHE A 23 8.71 -8.17 0.51
CA PHE A 23 8.90 -9.07 1.64
C PHE A 23 9.88 -10.22 1.33
N ILE A 24 9.70 -10.88 0.17
CA ILE A 24 10.59 -11.94 -0.30
C ILE A 24 12.03 -11.41 -0.45
N LEU A 25 12.21 -10.21 -1.02
CA LEU A 25 13.54 -9.62 -1.21
C LEU A 25 14.21 -9.25 0.11
N ILE A 26 13.46 -8.79 1.11
CA ILE A 26 14.00 -8.52 2.44
C ILE A 26 14.47 -9.82 3.10
N ILE A 27 13.69 -10.91 2.99
CA ILE A 27 14.08 -12.23 3.50
C ILE A 27 15.30 -12.75 2.76
N ALA A 28 15.33 -12.66 1.42
CA ALA A 28 16.48 -13.06 0.62
C ALA A 28 17.76 -12.31 1.01
N ARG A 29 17.64 -11.02 1.32
CA ARG A 29 18.76 -10.20 1.83
C ARG A 29 19.28 -10.70 3.17
N LEU A 30 18.38 -11.12 4.08
CA LEU A 30 18.75 -11.68 5.38
C LEU A 30 19.42 -13.06 5.25
N ALA A 31 19.10 -13.82 4.21
CA ALA A 31 19.68 -15.13 3.94
C ALA A 31 21.12 -15.08 3.42
N ILE A 32 21.64 -13.90 3.02
CA ILE A 32 23.02 -13.76 2.55
C ILE A 32 23.98 -13.95 3.73
N PRO A 33 24.91 -14.93 3.68
CA PRO A 33 25.89 -15.14 4.73
C PRO A 33 26.75 -13.88 4.98
N GLY A 34 26.99 -13.57 6.24
CA GLY A 34 27.78 -12.39 6.65
C GLY A 34 27.02 -11.04 6.59
N THR A 35 25.74 -11.05 6.25
CA THR A 35 24.91 -9.84 6.35
C THR A 35 24.42 -9.70 7.79
N PRO A 36 24.85 -8.67 8.56
CA PRO A 36 24.34 -8.49 9.91
C PRO A 36 22.84 -8.18 9.86
N VAL A 37 22.10 -8.71 10.84
CA VAL A 37 20.69 -8.34 11.03
C VAL A 37 20.66 -6.88 11.49
N THR A 38 20.44 -5.97 10.55
CA THR A 38 20.41 -4.54 10.83
C THR A 38 18.99 -4.10 11.18
N ARG A 39 18.88 -2.97 11.87
CA ARG A 39 17.58 -2.32 12.16
C ARG A 39 16.77 -2.07 10.88
N VAL A 40 17.44 -1.86 9.75
CA VAL A 40 16.81 -1.70 8.42
C VAL A 40 15.99 -2.92 8.01
N ASN A 41 16.56 -4.12 8.18
CA ASN A 41 15.90 -5.38 7.80
C ASN A 41 14.69 -5.66 8.70
N VAL A 42 14.83 -5.47 10.01
CA VAL A 42 13.73 -5.62 10.98
C VAL A 42 12.60 -4.63 10.68
N TRP A 43 12.95 -3.37 10.44
CA TRP A 43 11.97 -2.33 10.09
C TRP A 43 11.22 -2.67 8.80
N GLY A 44 11.93 -3.15 7.77
CA GLY A 44 11.31 -3.58 6.52
C GLY A 44 10.28 -4.70 6.69
N ILE A 45 10.58 -5.71 7.51
CA ILE A 45 9.64 -6.79 7.82
C ILE A 45 8.40 -6.25 8.53
N VAL A 46 8.57 -5.40 9.55
CA VAL A 46 7.47 -4.80 10.29
C VAL A 46 6.56 -3.98 9.38
N VAL A 47 7.13 -3.18 8.48
CA VAL A 47 6.37 -2.38 7.51
C VAL A 47 5.57 -3.27 6.56
N CYS A 48 6.17 -4.35 6.04
CA CYS A 48 5.48 -5.29 5.15
C CYS A 48 4.33 -6.01 5.85
N ILE A 49 4.52 -6.48 7.09
CA ILE A 49 3.46 -7.14 7.87
C ILE A 49 2.32 -6.16 8.14
N LYS A 50 2.64 -4.94 8.57
CA LYS A 50 1.65 -3.88 8.81
C LYS A 50 0.85 -3.58 7.54
N ALA A 51 1.53 -3.39 6.41
CA ALA A 51 0.90 -3.11 5.13
C ALA A 51 -0.01 -4.26 4.66
N ALA A 52 0.41 -5.53 4.88
CA ALA A 52 -0.42 -6.70 4.59
C ALA A 52 -1.69 -6.75 5.45
N VAL A 53 -1.60 -6.40 6.73
CA VAL A 53 -2.77 -6.31 7.63
C VAL A 53 -3.74 -5.22 7.16
N PHE A 54 -3.22 -4.04 6.81
CA PHE A 54 -4.05 -2.92 6.32
C PHE A 54 -4.74 -3.27 5.01
N LEU A 55 -4.01 -3.85 4.06
CA LEU A 55 -4.56 -4.31 2.80
C LEU A 55 -5.64 -5.38 3.00
N THR A 56 -5.40 -6.35 3.89
CA THR A 56 -6.37 -7.39 4.22
C THR A 56 -7.64 -6.78 4.79
N TYR A 57 -7.52 -5.83 5.71
CA TYR A 57 -8.68 -5.11 6.25
C TYR A 57 -9.48 -4.41 5.14
N GLN A 58 -8.82 -3.67 4.25
CA GLN A 58 -9.45 -2.97 3.13
C GLN A 58 -10.16 -3.94 2.18
N VAL A 59 -9.48 -5.02 1.77
CA VAL A 59 -10.05 -6.05 0.89
C VAL A 59 -11.26 -6.72 1.53
N LEU A 60 -11.17 -7.12 2.81
CA LEU A 60 -12.28 -7.77 3.51
C LEU A 60 -13.50 -6.85 3.63
N THR A 61 -13.30 -5.60 3.97
CA THR A 61 -14.39 -4.64 4.17
C THR A 61 -15.01 -4.17 2.85
N ILE A 62 -14.27 -4.16 1.75
CA ILE A 62 -14.79 -3.79 0.42
C ILE A 62 -15.54 -4.96 -0.23
N TYR A 63 -14.98 -6.18 -0.16
CA TYR A 63 -15.48 -7.31 -0.97
C TYR A 63 -16.39 -8.29 -0.22
N LYS A 64 -16.38 -8.30 1.13
CA LYS A 64 -17.25 -9.19 1.90
C LYS A 64 -18.40 -8.41 2.53
N ASP A 65 -19.64 -8.76 2.17
CA ASP A 65 -20.88 -8.13 2.67
C ASP A 65 -21.00 -8.15 4.19
N ARG A 66 -20.52 -9.20 4.82
CA ARG A 66 -20.51 -9.34 6.30
C ARG A 66 -19.70 -8.22 6.99
N PHE A 67 -18.67 -7.71 6.34
CA PHE A 67 -17.78 -6.68 6.89
C PHE A 67 -18.07 -5.27 6.37
N LYS A 68 -19.00 -5.11 5.43
CA LYS A 68 -19.41 -3.79 4.90
C LYS A 68 -19.89 -2.83 5.99
N ARG A 69 -20.45 -3.37 7.10
CA ARG A 69 -20.86 -2.56 8.27
C ARG A 69 -19.67 -1.81 8.90
N TRP A 70 -18.45 -2.31 8.75
CA TRP A 70 -17.22 -1.73 9.30
C TRP A 70 -16.46 -0.88 8.27
N ALA A 71 -16.97 -0.83 7.04
CA ALA A 71 -16.41 -0.02 5.96
C ALA A 71 -16.61 1.46 6.24
N SER A 72 -15.56 2.15 6.67
CA SER A 72 -15.58 3.59 6.90
C SER A 72 -14.66 4.28 5.90
N PRO A 73 -15.19 5.17 5.05
CA PRO A 73 -14.35 5.94 4.12
C PRO A 73 -13.24 6.74 4.82
N LYS A 74 -13.51 7.19 6.05
CA LYS A 74 -12.52 7.86 6.90
C LYS A 74 -11.39 6.92 7.32
N ALA A 75 -11.73 5.67 7.69
CA ALA A 75 -10.72 4.68 8.10
C ALA A 75 -9.78 4.35 6.93
N TYR A 76 -10.30 4.14 5.72
CA TYR A 76 -9.48 3.88 4.52
C TYR A 76 -8.52 5.04 4.25
N MET A 77 -9.01 6.28 4.27
CA MET A 77 -8.17 7.47 4.08
C MET A 77 -7.02 7.52 5.09
N VAL A 78 -7.31 7.32 6.38
CA VAL A 78 -6.29 7.38 7.44
C VAL A 78 -5.27 6.24 7.30
N LEU A 79 -5.73 5.01 7.03
CA LEU A 79 -4.85 3.86 6.87
C LEU A 79 -3.90 4.02 5.67
N ASP A 80 -4.41 4.52 4.54
CA ASP A 80 -3.61 4.74 3.33
C ASP A 80 -2.58 5.85 3.52
N ILE A 81 -2.93 6.94 4.23
CA ILE A 81 -1.99 8.01 4.57
C ILE A 81 -0.86 7.47 5.46
N ILE A 82 -1.22 6.74 6.52
CA ILE A 82 -0.23 6.14 7.42
C ILE A 82 0.67 5.17 6.64
N ASP A 83 0.10 4.35 5.76
CA ASP A 83 0.86 3.39 4.97
C ASP A 83 1.85 4.10 4.02
N THR A 84 1.43 5.16 3.37
CA THR A 84 2.29 6.00 2.51
C THR A 84 3.50 6.54 3.28
N VAL A 85 3.30 7.06 4.50
CA VAL A 85 4.39 7.58 5.36
C VAL A 85 5.37 6.46 5.74
N PHE A 86 4.88 5.26 6.05
CA PHE A 86 5.76 4.13 6.38
C PHE A 86 6.58 3.64 5.19
N TRP A 87 5.99 3.60 3.98
CA TRP A 87 6.73 3.26 2.76
C TRP A 87 7.80 4.31 2.43
N PHE A 88 7.50 5.59 2.64
CA PHE A 88 8.48 6.66 2.48
C PHE A 88 9.63 6.54 3.51
N ALA A 89 9.33 6.24 4.77
CA ALA A 89 10.33 5.98 5.79
C ALA A 89 11.20 4.76 5.43
N LEU A 90 10.58 3.67 4.95
CA LEU A 90 11.32 2.48 4.49
C LEU A 90 12.25 2.81 3.31
N PHE A 91 11.82 3.64 2.38
CA PHE A 91 12.67 4.13 1.28
C PHE A 91 13.93 4.81 1.78
N ILE A 92 13.79 5.79 2.71
CA ILE A 92 14.94 6.51 3.28
C ILE A 92 15.88 5.54 4.01
N ILE A 93 15.33 4.69 4.87
CA ILE A 93 16.10 3.74 5.67
C ILE A 93 16.80 2.71 4.75
N SER A 94 16.17 2.30 3.66
CA SER A 94 16.75 1.37 2.68
C SER A 94 17.94 1.96 1.92
N ILE A 95 17.90 3.25 1.59
CA ILE A 95 19.05 3.96 1.00
C ILE A 95 20.22 3.98 1.98
N LEU A 96 19.98 4.35 3.25
CA LEU A 96 21.00 4.36 4.28
C LEU A 96 21.59 2.95 4.52
N GLY A 97 20.72 1.93 4.51
CA GLY A 97 21.15 0.54 4.65
C GLY A 97 21.92 -0.01 3.43
N ALA A 98 21.62 0.48 2.22
CA ALA A 98 22.36 0.13 1.01
C ALA A 98 23.77 0.76 1.01
N SER A 99 23.91 2.00 1.46
CA SER A 99 25.20 2.69 1.54
C SER A 99 26.16 2.04 2.58
N GLY A 100 25.61 1.48 3.66
CA GLY A 100 26.37 0.79 4.71
C GLY A 100 26.58 -0.72 4.51
N GLY A 101 26.13 -1.30 3.40
CA GLY A 101 26.24 -2.73 3.13
C GLY A 101 27.69 -3.21 2.98
N SER A 102 28.02 -4.37 3.58
CA SER A 102 29.37 -4.96 3.55
C SER A 102 29.69 -5.71 2.26
N SER A 103 28.68 -6.22 1.54
CA SER A 103 28.86 -6.98 0.30
C SER A 103 28.13 -6.31 -0.88
N ALA A 104 28.64 -6.53 -2.10
CA ALA A 104 28.00 -6.02 -3.32
C ALA A 104 26.56 -6.52 -3.47
N GLY A 105 26.29 -7.79 -3.14
CA GLY A 105 24.94 -8.36 -3.17
C GLY A 105 23.98 -7.69 -2.18
N SER A 106 24.44 -7.42 -0.95
CA SER A 106 23.62 -6.70 0.06
C SER A 106 23.30 -5.27 -0.37
N LYS A 107 24.26 -4.57 -1.00
CA LYS A 107 24.03 -3.22 -1.56
C LYS A 107 23.02 -3.24 -2.70
N ALA A 108 23.17 -4.18 -3.64
CA ALA A 108 22.27 -4.33 -4.79
C ALA A 108 20.82 -4.60 -4.33
N LEU A 109 20.63 -5.58 -3.43
CA LEU A 109 19.29 -5.88 -2.88
C LEU A 109 18.71 -4.71 -2.09
N GLY A 110 19.55 -3.99 -1.33
CA GLY A 110 19.12 -2.76 -0.64
C GLY A 110 18.62 -1.68 -1.59
N ALA A 111 19.31 -1.47 -2.71
CA ALA A 111 18.90 -0.52 -3.74
C ALA A 111 17.58 -0.94 -4.41
N ILE A 112 17.42 -2.24 -4.72
CA ILE A 112 16.16 -2.76 -5.29
C ILE A 112 14.99 -2.55 -4.33
N VAL A 113 15.17 -2.85 -3.04
CA VAL A 113 14.14 -2.61 -2.00
C VAL A 113 13.82 -1.13 -1.89
N ALA A 114 14.81 -0.24 -1.99
CA ALA A 114 14.58 1.20 -1.99
C ALA A 114 13.71 1.65 -3.18
N ILE A 115 14.01 1.18 -4.39
CA ILE A 115 13.22 1.49 -5.59
C ILE A 115 11.79 0.96 -5.45
N LEU A 116 11.62 -0.28 -4.99
CA LEU A 116 10.29 -0.85 -4.77
C LEU A 116 9.50 -0.10 -3.70
N SER A 117 10.15 0.34 -2.63
CA SER A 117 9.51 1.16 -1.59
C SER A 117 9.04 2.51 -2.13
N LEU A 118 9.81 3.12 -3.03
CA LEU A 118 9.42 4.37 -3.69
C LEU A 118 8.21 4.15 -4.62
N VAL A 119 8.21 3.07 -5.41
CA VAL A 119 7.08 2.70 -6.28
C VAL A 119 5.82 2.44 -5.43
N LEU A 120 5.95 1.68 -4.35
CA LEU A 120 4.84 1.42 -3.41
C LEU A 120 4.34 2.72 -2.78
N CYS A 121 5.22 3.60 -2.35
CA CYS A 121 4.86 4.92 -1.82
C CYS A 121 4.03 5.72 -2.85
N GLY A 122 4.42 5.71 -4.12
CA GLY A 122 3.66 6.36 -5.20
C GLY A 122 2.28 5.75 -5.44
N VAL A 123 2.20 4.42 -5.51
CA VAL A 123 0.93 3.70 -5.77
C VAL A 123 -0.03 3.83 -4.59
N VAL A 124 0.45 3.64 -3.36
CA VAL A 124 -0.36 3.80 -2.13
C VAL A 124 -0.75 5.26 -1.93
N GLY A 125 0.14 6.21 -2.21
CA GLY A 125 -0.15 7.64 -2.19
C GLY A 125 -1.24 8.03 -3.19
N PHE A 126 -1.22 7.47 -4.39
CA PHE A 126 -2.28 7.65 -5.38
C PHE A 126 -3.61 7.07 -4.91
N LEU A 127 -3.60 5.86 -4.32
CA LEU A 127 -4.80 5.27 -3.72
C LEU A 127 -5.33 6.13 -2.57
N SER A 128 -4.45 6.65 -1.70
CA SER A 128 -4.79 7.58 -0.63
C SER A 128 -5.49 8.84 -1.17
N PHE A 129 -4.98 9.41 -2.24
CA PHE A 129 -5.60 10.57 -2.90
C PHE A 129 -7.02 10.26 -3.38
N LEU A 130 -7.25 9.08 -3.99
CA LEU A 130 -8.59 8.65 -4.39
C LEU A 130 -9.51 8.47 -3.18
N CYS A 131 -9.02 7.91 -2.08
CA CYS A 131 -9.79 7.73 -0.85
C CYS A 131 -10.14 9.08 -0.19
N VAL A 132 -9.24 10.07 -0.24
CA VAL A 132 -9.50 11.44 0.23
C VAL A 132 -10.61 12.09 -0.60
N GLN A 133 -10.58 11.95 -1.93
CA GLN A 133 -11.64 12.47 -2.80
C GLN A 133 -12.99 11.82 -2.47
N ASP A 134 -13.03 10.49 -2.31
CA ASP A 134 -14.26 9.78 -1.95
C ASP A 134 -14.80 10.22 -0.58
N TYR A 135 -13.91 10.41 0.41
CA TYR A 135 -14.31 10.90 1.73
C TYR A 135 -14.85 12.32 1.68
N ARG A 136 -14.21 13.20 0.93
CA ARG A 136 -14.70 14.59 0.76
C ARG A 136 -16.07 14.63 0.08
N HIS A 137 -16.27 13.83 -0.95
CA HIS A 137 -17.55 13.69 -1.62
C HIS A 137 -18.64 13.14 -0.69
N PHE A 138 -18.30 12.10 0.07
CA PHE A 138 -19.20 11.51 1.07
C PHE A 138 -19.62 12.53 2.14
N LYS A 139 -18.70 13.37 2.60
CA LYS A 139 -18.97 14.39 3.60
C LYS A 139 -19.95 15.48 3.10
N VAL A 140 -19.91 15.79 1.81
CA VAL A 140 -20.74 16.84 1.20
C VAL A 140 -22.11 16.30 0.76
N HIS A 141 -22.17 15.11 0.19
CA HIS A 141 -23.37 14.57 -0.46
C HIS A 141 -24.01 13.39 0.28
N GLY A 142 -23.43 12.90 1.37
CA GLY A 142 -23.90 11.74 2.13
C GLY A 142 -23.73 10.38 1.43
N VAL A 143 -23.25 10.35 0.16
CA VAL A 143 -23.04 9.16 -0.65
C VAL A 143 -21.63 9.13 -1.22
N THR A 144 -21.07 7.93 -1.43
CA THR A 144 -19.76 7.78 -2.07
C THR A 144 -19.85 8.01 -3.58
N LEU A 145 -18.76 8.44 -4.23
CA LEU A 145 -18.70 8.66 -5.67
C LEU A 145 -19.10 7.40 -6.48
N ALA A 146 -18.83 6.20 -5.96
CA ALA A 146 -19.23 4.94 -6.59
C ALA A 146 -20.75 4.74 -6.56
N ALA A 147 -21.42 5.10 -5.46
CA ALA A 147 -22.87 4.99 -5.34
C ALA A 147 -23.61 6.03 -6.21
N THR A 148 -23.10 7.24 -6.31
CA THR A 148 -23.68 8.30 -7.17
C THR A 148 -23.66 7.89 -8.64
N LYS A 149 -22.63 7.17 -9.09
CA LYS A 149 -22.53 6.72 -10.48
C LYS A 149 -23.53 5.61 -10.82
N SER A 150 -23.78 4.67 -9.89
CA SER A 150 -24.75 3.57 -10.14
C SER A 150 -26.18 4.10 -10.31
N VAL A 151 -26.56 5.15 -9.61
CA VAL A 151 -27.88 5.80 -9.73
C VAL A 151 -28.00 6.55 -11.07
N GLY A 152 -26.94 7.23 -11.52
CA GLY A 152 -26.95 7.97 -12.79
C GLY A 152 -27.00 7.05 -14.04
N ASP A 153 -26.47 5.83 -13.95
CA ASP A 153 -26.53 4.87 -15.05
C ASP A 153 -27.91 4.17 -15.18
N GLU A 154 -28.73 4.17 -14.11
CA GLU A 154 -30.10 3.66 -14.13
C GLU A 154 -31.12 4.68 -14.69
N GLU A 155 -30.84 5.99 -14.59
CA GLU A 155 -31.73 7.03 -15.14
C GLU A 155 -31.60 7.26 -16.66
N THR A 156 -30.63 6.62 -17.31
CA THR A 156 -30.34 6.79 -18.76
C THR A 156 -30.74 5.61 -19.63
N VAL A 157 -31.55 4.67 -19.13
CA VAL A 157 -32.11 3.54 -19.90
C VAL A 157 -33.56 3.75 -20.25
#